data_88ef5c318ce480cd78144e2f19051753
#
_entry.id   88ef5c318ce480cd78144e2f19051753
#
_cell.length_a   1.000
_cell.length_b   1.000
_cell.length_c   1.000
_cell.angle_alpha   90.00
_cell.angle_beta   90.00
_cell.angle_gamma   90.00
#
_symmetry.space_group_name_H-M   'P 1'
#
loop_
_entity.id
_entity.type
_entity.pdbx_description
1 polymer ?
#
loop_
_entity_poly.entity_id
_entity_poly.type
_entity_poly.pdbx_seq_one_letter_code
_entity_poly.pdbx_strand_id
1 'polypeptide(L)'
;MLETNNYVRCLIVDFSKAFDIVNHNILLPKISALDLPDNIHDWIVSFLIGRQQRCVINGVCSSVLCITRGIIQGSGVGPTFYVVMKSDLSTLSPTNILSKYADDIDLLVPQYCDIDLATEFDNIQRWATDNKMIINRSKTKEIVFRRPCPLRFNFVPSVDGVA
;
A
#
# COMPACT_ATOMS: atom_id res chain seq x y z
N MET A 1 3.59 -11.17 19.85
CA MET A 1 2.67 -10.10 20.31
C MET A 1 1.64 -10.59 21.34
N LEU A 2 0.85 -11.63 21.07
CA LEU A 2 -0.17 -12.12 22.02
C LEU A 2 0.39 -12.76 23.29
N GLU A 3 1.67 -13.11 23.35
CA GLU A 3 2.32 -13.62 24.57
C GLU A 3 2.37 -12.58 25.70
N THR A 4 2.54 -11.31 25.32
CA THR A 4 2.71 -10.18 26.25
C THR A 4 1.50 -9.25 26.30
N ASN A 5 0.54 -9.40 25.39
CA ASN A 5 -0.65 -8.55 25.29
C ASN A 5 -1.92 -9.39 25.37
N ASN A 6 -3.01 -8.84 25.92
CA ASN A 6 -4.30 -9.51 25.95
C ASN A 6 -4.98 -9.53 24.58
N TYR A 7 -4.69 -8.53 23.75
CA TYR A 7 -5.16 -8.44 22.38
C TYR A 7 -4.14 -7.74 21.47
N VAL A 8 -4.30 -7.98 20.18
CA VAL A 8 -3.61 -7.26 19.10
C VAL A 8 -4.67 -6.83 18.08
N ARG A 9 -4.66 -5.57 17.71
CA ARG A 9 -5.50 -5.05 16.63
C ARG A 9 -4.77 -5.21 15.31
N CYS A 10 -5.44 -5.73 14.31
CA CYS A 10 -4.94 -5.85 12.96
C CYS A 10 -5.84 -5.03 12.04
N LEU A 11 -5.28 -4.04 11.38
CA LEU A 11 -5.95 -3.27 10.35
C LEU A 11 -5.46 -3.75 8.98
N ILE A 12 -6.36 -4.35 8.20
CA ILE A 12 -6.11 -4.77 6.82
C ILE A 12 -6.52 -3.61 5.92
N VAL A 13 -5.53 -2.98 5.28
CA VAL A 13 -5.74 -1.79 4.44
C VAL A 13 -5.73 -2.19 2.97
N ASP A 14 -6.83 -1.92 2.27
CA ASP A 14 -6.99 -2.14 0.82
C ASP A 14 -6.82 -0.83 0.04
N PHE A 15 -6.17 -0.90 -1.12
CA PHE A 15 -6.04 0.23 -2.04
C PHE A 15 -6.90 0.04 -3.29
N SER A 16 -7.66 1.07 -3.64
CA SER A 16 -8.46 1.06 -4.86
C SER A 16 -7.58 1.06 -6.10
N LYS A 17 -7.73 0.05 -6.96
CA LYS A 17 -6.98 -0.05 -8.23
C LYS A 17 -5.47 0.13 -8.05
N ALA A 18 -4.92 -0.51 -7.03
CA ALA A 18 -3.56 -0.32 -6.53
C ALA A 18 -2.50 -0.24 -7.64
N PHE A 19 -2.47 -1.22 -8.55
CA PHE A 19 -1.53 -1.26 -9.66
C PHE A 19 -1.82 -0.23 -10.75
N ASP A 20 -3.07 0.12 -10.99
CA ASP A 20 -3.48 0.99 -12.11
C ASP A 20 -3.23 2.49 -11.83
N ILE A 21 -3.16 2.87 -10.54
CA ILE A 21 -3.03 4.28 -10.14
C ILE A 21 -1.60 4.69 -9.78
N VAL A 22 -0.64 3.78 -9.75
CA VAL A 22 0.77 4.09 -9.44
C VAL A 22 1.27 5.21 -10.34
N ASN A 23 1.63 6.33 -9.76
CA ASN A 23 2.08 7.51 -10.49
C ASN A 23 3.56 7.38 -10.86
N HIS A 24 3.90 7.43 -12.15
CA HIS A 24 5.27 7.26 -12.63
C HIS A 24 6.21 8.36 -12.11
N ASN A 25 5.72 9.61 -11.94
CA ASN A 25 6.50 10.72 -11.40
C ASN A 25 6.85 10.54 -9.90
N ILE A 26 6.16 9.64 -9.20
CA ILE A 26 6.46 9.29 -7.81
C ILE A 26 7.31 8.02 -7.75
N LEU A 27 7.01 7.05 -8.60
CA LEU A 27 7.74 5.78 -8.64
C LEU A 27 9.19 5.96 -9.12
N LEU A 28 9.42 6.74 -10.18
CA LEU A 28 10.74 6.90 -10.77
C LEU A 28 11.79 7.48 -9.82
N PRO A 29 11.51 8.53 -9.04
CA PRO A 29 12.47 8.99 -8.01
C PRO A 29 12.80 7.93 -6.96
N LYS A 30 11.84 7.08 -6.57
CA LYS A 30 12.08 5.99 -5.63
C LYS A 30 12.98 4.92 -6.26
N ILE A 31 12.81 4.61 -7.54
CA ILE A 31 13.69 3.71 -8.28
C ILE A 31 15.09 4.30 -8.42
N SER A 32 15.20 5.61 -8.73
CA SER A 32 16.48 6.29 -8.87
C SER A 32 17.26 6.39 -7.53
N ALA A 33 16.57 6.26 -6.40
CA ALA A 33 17.22 6.20 -5.09
C ALA A 33 17.81 4.81 -4.76
N LEU A 34 17.53 3.80 -5.58
CA LEU A 34 18.13 2.47 -5.46
C LEU A 34 19.51 2.48 -6.16
N ASP A 35 20.47 1.75 -5.57
CA ASP A 35 21.78 1.54 -6.18
C ASP A 35 21.69 0.51 -7.31
N LEU A 36 21.21 0.97 -8.47
CA LEU A 36 21.04 0.15 -9.68
C LEU A 36 22.09 0.51 -10.72
N PRO A 37 22.60 -0.48 -11.50
CA PRO A 37 23.40 -0.20 -12.69
C PRO A 37 22.66 0.69 -13.68
N ASP A 38 23.36 1.65 -14.31
CA ASP A 38 22.78 2.64 -15.23
C ASP A 38 21.92 2.00 -16.33
N ASN A 39 22.39 0.91 -16.92
CA ASN A 39 21.67 0.20 -17.98
C ASN A 39 20.32 -0.37 -17.49
N ILE A 40 20.23 -0.79 -16.23
CA ILE A 40 18.98 -1.28 -15.62
C ILE A 40 18.06 -0.10 -15.33
N HIS A 41 18.59 0.98 -14.76
CA HIS A 41 17.83 2.19 -14.52
C HIS A 41 17.22 2.75 -15.82
N ASP A 42 18.03 2.91 -16.86
CA ASP A 42 17.60 3.44 -18.16
C ASP A 42 16.56 2.53 -18.84
N TRP A 43 16.71 1.22 -18.68
CA TRP A 43 15.71 0.27 -19.15
C TRP A 43 14.37 0.46 -18.45
N ILE A 44 14.37 0.64 -17.10
CA ILE A 44 13.15 0.88 -16.31
C ILE A 44 12.48 2.18 -16.74
N VAL A 45 13.25 3.26 -16.91
CA VAL A 45 12.74 4.55 -17.38
C VAL A 45 12.08 4.38 -18.76
N SER A 46 12.76 3.74 -19.69
CA SER A 46 12.24 3.45 -21.04
C SER A 46 10.98 2.55 -21.00
N PHE A 47 10.92 1.62 -20.04
CA PHE A 47 9.75 0.75 -19.87
C PHE A 47 8.51 1.50 -19.39
N LEU A 48 8.65 2.55 -18.59
CA LEU A 48 7.54 3.30 -17.99
C LEU A 48 7.15 4.55 -18.78
N ILE A 49 8.13 5.28 -19.34
CA ILE A 49 7.92 6.58 -19.98
C ILE A 49 7.61 6.45 -21.47
N GLY A 50 6.87 7.43 -22.00
CA GLY A 50 6.55 7.54 -23.42
C GLY A 50 5.54 6.52 -23.94
N ARG A 51 4.95 5.75 -23.04
CA ARG A 51 3.94 4.75 -23.43
C ARG A 51 2.63 5.39 -23.82
N GLN A 52 1.97 4.76 -24.77
CA GLN A 52 0.68 5.20 -25.29
C GLN A 52 -0.27 4.01 -25.38
N GLN A 53 -1.55 4.28 -25.30
CA GLN A 53 -2.61 3.28 -25.50
C GLN A 53 -3.74 3.81 -26.35
N ARG A 54 -4.42 2.92 -27.05
CA ARG A 54 -5.67 3.14 -27.75
C ARG A 54 -6.56 1.91 -27.63
N CYS A 55 -7.86 2.08 -27.67
CA CYS A 55 -8.82 0.99 -27.78
C CYS A 55 -9.15 0.73 -29.25
N VAL A 56 -9.34 -0.56 -29.61
CA VAL A 56 -9.82 -0.97 -30.92
C VAL A 56 -11.06 -1.84 -30.71
N ILE A 57 -12.21 -1.42 -31.24
CA ILE A 57 -13.47 -2.16 -31.15
C ILE A 57 -14.04 -2.24 -32.57
N ASN A 58 -14.26 -3.45 -33.06
CA ASN A 58 -14.82 -3.70 -34.42
C ASN A 58 -14.08 -2.92 -35.53
N GLY A 59 -12.76 -2.82 -35.44
CA GLY A 59 -11.94 -2.10 -36.42
C GLY A 59 -11.90 -0.57 -36.24
N VAL A 60 -12.69 -0.02 -35.34
CA VAL A 60 -12.68 1.41 -35.02
C VAL A 60 -11.68 1.68 -33.89
N CYS A 61 -10.77 2.63 -34.11
CA CYS A 61 -9.74 3.02 -33.13
C CYS A 61 -10.17 4.28 -32.38
N SER A 62 -9.95 4.28 -31.06
CA SER A 62 -10.01 5.52 -30.27
C SER A 62 -8.81 6.43 -30.56
N SER A 63 -8.85 7.67 -30.04
CA SER A 63 -7.65 8.52 -29.95
C SER A 63 -6.56 7.83 -29.12
N VAL A 64 -5.31 8.18 -29.42
CA VAL A 64 -4.14 7.74 -28.66
C VAL A 64 -4.02 8.59 -27.39
N LEU A 65 -3.83 7.95 -26.25
CA LEU A 65 -3.61 8.60 -24.95
C LEU A 65 -2.25 8.18 -24.37
N CYS A 66 -1.54 9.15 -23.79
CA CYS A 66 -0.29 8.87 -23.08
C CYS A 66 -0.59 8.21 -21.72
N ILE A 67 0.20 7.20 -21.37
CA ILE A 67 0.14 6.51 -20.07
C ILE A 67 1.14 7.18 -19.14
N THR A 68 0.65 7.78 -18.05
CA THR A 68 1.47 8.43 -17.01
C THR A 68 1.30 7.78 -15.64
N ARG A 69 0.47 6.73 -15.57
CA ARG A 69 0.13 5.98 -14.36
C ARG A 69 -0.03 4.51 -14.67
N GLY A 70 0.10 3.71 -13.63
CA GLY A 70 -0.15 2.29 -13.65
C GLY A 70 1.07 1.46 -13.97
N ILE A 71 1.08 0.28 -13.37
CA ILE A 71 2.05 -0.77 -13.63
C ILE A 71 1.38 -1.79 -14.54
N ILE A 72 2.09 -2.25 -15.55
CA ILE A 72 1.54 -3.20 -16.52
C ILE A 72 1.24 -4.51 -15.82
N GLN A 73 -0.04 -4.84 -15.72
CA GLN A 73 -0.49 -6.11 -15.16
C GLN A 73 0.01 -7.26 -16.05
N GLY A 74 0.54 -8.30 -15.40
CA GLY A 74 1.16 -9.45 -16.10
C GLY A 74 2.61 -9.24 -16.52
N SER A 75 3.22 -8.06 -16.31
CA SER A 75 4.67 -7.89 -16.48
C SER A 75 5.43 -8.55 -15.33
N GLY A 76 6.56 -9.20 -15.62
CA GLY A 76 7.41 -9.84 -14.61
C GLY A 76 7.99 -8.84 -13.58
N VAL A 77 8.15 -7.57 -13.97
CA VAL A 77 8.69 -6.50 -13.09
C VAL A 77 7.61 -5.73 -12.32
N GLY A 78 6.33 -5.93 -12.66
CA GLY A 78 5.22 -5.22 -12.03
C GLY A 78 5.19 -5.33 -10.51
N PRO A 79 5.24 -6.52 -9.93
CA PRO A 79 5.28 -6.70 -8.49
C PRO A 79 6.46 -5.99 -7.82
N THR A 80 7.64 -6.02 -8.45
CA THR A 80 8.84 -5.32 -7.95
C THR A 80 8.63 -3.81 -7.90
N PHE A 81 8.08 -3.20 -8.94
CA PHE A 81 7.77 -1.76 -8.94
C PHE A 81 6.77 -1.39 -7.85
N TYR A 82 5.81 -2.26 -7.57
CA TYR A 82 4.85 -2.01 -6.51
C TYR A 82 5.48 -2.13 -5.10
N VAL A 83 6.42 -3.06 -4.92
CA VAL A 83 7.24 -3.15 -3.70
C VAL A 83 8.05 -1.87 -3.50
N VAL A 84 8.73 -1.38 -4.56
CA VAL A 84 9.49 -0.13 -4.52
C VAL A 84 8.57 1.07 -4.21
N MET A 85 7.38 1.11 -4.81
CA MET A 85 6.39 2.16 -4.54
C MET A 85 6.06 2.28 -3.05
N LYS A 86 5.96 1.15 -2.32
CA LYS A 86 5.64 1.11 -0.90
C LYS A 86 6.87 1.02 0.03
N SER A 87 8.09 1.15 -0.50
CA SER A 87 9.31 0.91 0.29
C SER A 87 9.45 1.87 1.48
N ASP A 88 9.05 3.12 1.31
CA ASP A 88 9.13 4.19 2.30
C ASP A 88 7.95 4.26 3.29
N LEU A 89 6.93 3.42 3.12
CA LEU A 89 5.86 3.32 4.12
C LEU A 89 6.34 2.49 5.30
N SER A 90 6.30 3.05 6.49
CA SER A 90 6.68 2.42 7.75
C SER A 90 5.74 2.80 8.88
N THR A 91 5.78 2.05 9.99
CA THR A 91 5.11 2.43 11.25
C THR A 91 5.82 3.62 11.89
N LEU A 92 5.08 4.39 12.67
CA LEU A 92 5.65 5.45 13.53
C LEU A 92 6.30 4.84 14.77
N SER A 93 5.73 3.75 15.29
CA SER A 93 6.25 3.04 16.45
C SER A 93 7.01 1.77 16.05
N PRO A 94 8.16 1.47 16.67
CA PRO A 94 8.87 0.20 16.47
C PRO A 94 8.15 -1.00 17.10
N THR A 95 7.18 -0.77 18.00
CA THR A 95 6.38 -1.84 18.62
C THR A 95 5.25 -2.33 17.71
N ASN A 96 4.84 -1.49 16.76
CA ASN A 96 3.83 -1.80 15.77
C ASN A 96 4.49 -2.51 14.57
N ILE A 97 3.76 -3.41 13.92
CA ILE A 97 4.28 -4.15 12.76
C ILE A 97 3.44 -3.80 11.54
N LEU A 98 4.12 -3.42 10.46
CA LEU A 98 3.53 -3.23 9.15
C LEU A 98 4.01 -4.35 8.22
N SER A 99 3.10 -5.25 7.87
CA SER A 99 3.33 -6.27 6.85
C SER A 99 2.84 -5.77 5.50
N LYS A 100 3.63 -5.97 4.46
CA LYS A 100 3.30 -5.53 3.09
C LYS A 100 3.45 -6.71 2.13
N TYR A 101 2.35 -7.14 1.52
CA TYR A 101 2.37 -8.19 0.52
C TYR A 101 1.56 -7.75 -0.71
N ALA A 102 2.20 -7.66 -1.88
CA ALA A 102 1.61 -7.07 -3.08
C ALA A 102 0.87 -5.76 -2.76
N ASP A 103 -0.44 -5.67 -3.00
CA ASP A 103 -1.29 -4.53 -2.67
C ASP A 103 -1.82 -4.55 -1.22
N ASP A 104 -1.78 -5.68 -0.54
CA ASP A 104 -2.22 -5.79 0.84
C ASP A 104 -1.24 -5.14 1.82
N ILE A 105 -1.80 -4.50 2.83
CA ILE A 105 -1.06 -3.95 3.97
C ILE A 105 -1.80 -4.37 5.24
N ASP A 106 -1.07 -5.04 6.14
CA ASP A 106 -1.55 -5.41 7.46
C ASP A 106 -0.78 -4.63 8.52
N LEU A 107 -1.48 -3.81 9.28
CA LEU A 107 -0.95 -3.07 10.42
C LEU A 107 -1.35 -3.78 11.71
N LEU A 108 -0.37 -4.24 12.47
CA LEU A 108 -0.56 -4.92 13.75
C LEU A 108 -0.16 -3.98 14.90
N VAL A 109 -1.11 -3.68 15.77
CA VAL A 109 -0.92 -2.80 16.93
C VAL A 109 -1.28 -3.56 18.20
N PRO A 110 -0.30 -3.83 19.09
CA PRO A 110 -0.55 -4.52 20.34
C PRO A 110 -1.26 -3.62 21.36
N GLN A 111 -1.88 -4.21 22.39
CA GLN A 111 -2.56 -3.48 23.45
C GLN A 111 -1.66 -2.46 24.15
N TYR A 112 -0.42 -2.85 24.44
CA TYR A 112 0.56 -1.99 25.10
C TYR A 112 1.51 -1.41 24.05
N CYS A 113 1.01 -0.45 23.29
CA CYS A 113 1.79 0.31 22.30
C CYS A 113 1.89 1.78 22.76
N ASP A 114 2.92 2.44 22.31
CA ASP A 114 3.17 3.88 22.51
C ASP A 114 2.40 4.74 21.51
N ILE A 115 2.09 4.19 20.32
CA ILE A 115 1.32 4.85 19.27
C ILE A 115 0.14 3.95 18.89
N ASP A 116 -1.06 4.47 19.03
CA ASP A 116 -2.30 3.75 18.79
C ASP A 116 -2.61 3.51 17.31
N LEU A 117 -3.61 2.65 17.06
CA LEU A 117 -4.01 2.27 15.71
C LEU A 117 -4.52 3.46 14.89
N ALA A 118 -5.22 4.42 15.51
CA ALA A 118 -5.76 5.57 14.78
C ALA A 118 -4.63 6.47 14.27
N THR A 119 -3.65 6.77 15.10
CA THR A 119 -2.48 7.57 14.75
C THR A 119 -1.63 6.89 13.67
N GLU A 120 -1.44 5.57 13.75
CA GLU A 120 -0.75 4.81 12.69
C GLU A 120 -1.56 4.79 11.39
N PHE A 121 -2.88 4.68 11.46
CA PHE A 121 -3.72 4.74 10.26
C PHE A 121 -3.68 6.12 9.60
N ASP A 122 -3.66 7.20 10.38
CA ASP A 122 -3.47 8.56 9.88
C ASP A 122 -2.11 8.72 9.17
N ASN A 123 -1.07 8.06 9.66
CA ASN A 123 0.22 8.00 8.98
C ASN A 123 0.10 7.30 7.61
N ILE A 124 -0.58 6.16 7.53
CA ILE A 124 -0.85 5.46 6.27
C ILE A 124 -1.67 6.34 5.32
N GLN A 125 -2.68 7.06 5.82
CA GLN A 125 -3.51 7.96 5.01
C GLN A 125 -2.71 9.13 4.44
N ARG A 126 -1.81 9.73 5.23
CA ARG A 126 -0.89 10.78 4.74
C ARG A 126 0.02 10.24 3.67
N TRP A 127 0.68 9.11 3.93
CA TRP A 127 1.51 8.44 2.93
C TRP A 127 0.74 8.16 1.64
N ALA A 128 -0.49 7.65 1.73
CA ALA A 128 -1.34 7.39 0.57
C ALA A 128 -1.63 8.68 -0.22
N THR A 129 -1.93 9.78 0.46
CA THR A 129 -2.18 11.09 -0.15
C THR A 129 -0.96 11.59 -0.88
N ASP A 130 0.22 11.57 -0.25
CA ASP A 130 1.48 12.03 -0.81
C ASP A 130 1.89 11.20 -2.04
N ASN A 131 1.61 9.90 -1.99
CA ASN A 131 1.89 8.95 -3.08
C ASN A 131 0.75 8.84 -4.11
N LYS A 132 -0.32 9.64 -3.99
CA LYS A 132 -1.50 9.64 -4.88
C LYS A 132 -2.18 8.27 -4.97
N MET A 133 -2.11 7.51 -3.87
CA MET A 133 -2.80 6.25 -3.69
C MET A 133 -4.16 6.48 -3.01
N ILE A 134 -5.14 5.64 -3.31
CA ILE A 134 -6.51 5.78 -2.79
C ILE A 134 -6.82 4.59 -1.89
N ILE A 135 -7.00 4.83 -0.61
CA ILE A 135 -7.45 3.80 0.33
C ILE A 135 -8.92 3.47 0.07
N ASN A 136 -9.23 2.20 -0.05
CA ASN A 136 -10.59 1.69 -0.16
C ASN A 136 -11.16 1.43 1.23
N ARG A 137 -11.81 2.43 1.81
CA ARG A 137 -12.37 2.34 3.17
C ARG A 137 -13.43 1.23 3.32
N SER A 138 -14.19 0.92 2.28
CA SER A 138 -15.22 -0.12 2.34
C SER A 138 -14.64 -1.53 2.41
N LYS A 139 -13.41 -1.73 1.92
CA LYS A 139 -12.69 -3.00 1.98
C LYS A 139 -11.66 -3.05 3.11
N THR A 140 -11.25 -1.89 3.64
CA THR A 140 -10.38 -1.82 4.81
C THR A 140 -11.13 -2.37 6.02
N LYS A 141 -10.53 -3.32 6.73
CA LYS A 141 -11.16 -4.06 7.82
C LYS A 141 -10.28 -4.08 9.06
N GLU A 142 -10.90 -4.01 10.22
CA GLU A 142 -10.23 -4.21 11.49
C GLU A 142 -10.59 -5.58 12.08
N ILE A 143 -9.58 -6.32 12.53
CA ILE A 143 -9.71 -7.59 13.24
C ILE A 143 -9.01 -7.46 14.59
N VAL A 144 -9.69 -7.85 15.67
CA VAL A 144 -9.09 -7.90 16.99
C VAL A 144 -8.78 -9.34 17.38
N PHE A 145 -7.49 -9.67 17.40
CA PHE A 145 -7.02 -10.96 17.91
C PHE A 145 -6.85 -10.87 19.41
N ARG A 146 -7.44 -11.83 20.17
CA ARG A 146 -7.35 -11.87 21.62
C ARG A 146 -7.02 -13.27 22.13
N ARG A 147 -6.49 -13.34 23.34
CA ARG A 147 -6.28 -14.62 24.02
C ARG A 147 -7.62 -15.33 24.27
N PRO A 148 -7.63 -16.69 24.28
CA PRO A 148 -8.86 -17.48 24.50
C PRO A 148 -9.59 -17.21 25.81
N CYS A 149 -8.90 -16.78 26.87
CA CYS A 149 -9.47 -16.52 28.19
C CYS A 149 -8.99 -15.18 28.74
N PRO A 150 -9.47 -14.05 28.21
CA PRO A 150 -9.19 -12.76 28.85
C PRO A 150 -9.99 -12.62 30.13
N LEU A 151 -9.35 -12.23 31.23
CA LEU A 151 -9.99 -11.97 32.53
C LEU A 151 -11.06 -10.86 32.43
N ARG A 152 -10.86 -9.86 31.57
CA ARG A 152 -11.85 -8.86 31.13
C ARG A 152 -11.44 -8.33 29.76
N PHE A 153 -12.40 -8.22 28.85
CA PHE A 153 -12.22 -7.56 27.57
C PHE A 153 -12.97 -6.21 27.63
N ASN A 154 -12.25 -5.12 27.62
CA ASN A 154 -12.84 -3.82 27.43
C ASN A 154 -13.11 -3.63 25.93
N PHE A 155 -14.28 -3.09 25.57
CA PHE A 155 -14.61 -2.73 24.20
C PHE A 155 -13.55 -1.75 23.69
N VAL A 156 -12.98 -2.08 22.54
CA VAL A 156 -12.02 -1.21 21.86
C VAL A 156 -12.79 -0.57 20.69
N PRO A 157 -12.95 0.77 20.67
CA PRO A 157 -13.63 1.42 19.58
C PRO A 157 -12.87 1.18 18.26
N SER A 158 -13.61 0.88 17.19
CA SER A 158 -13.02 0.77 15.85
C SER A 158 -12.51 2.13 15.36
N VAL A 159 -11.60 2.11 14.39
CA VAL A 159 -11.15 3.34 13.72
C VAL A 159 -12.29 3.90 12.88
N ASP A 160 -12.54 5.19 12.97
CA ASP A 160 -13.63 5.85 12.25
C ASP A 160 -13.57 5.60 10.73
N GLY A 161 -14.70 5.12 10.18
CA GLY A 161 -14.87 4.84 8.75
C GLY A 161 -14.26 3.52 8.28
N VAL A 162 -13.84 2.64 9.20
CA VAL A 162 -13.42 1.26 8.94
C VAL A 162 -14.50 0.30 9.44
N ALA A 163 -14.83 -0.71 8.64
CA ALA A 163 -15.85 -1.71 8.96
C ALA A 163 -15.26 -2.92 9.70
#